data_29b7815aa0efd85204c6eeeb6339a920
#
_entry.id   29b7815aa0efd85204c6eeeb6339a920
#
_cell.length_a   1.000
_cell.length_b   1.000
_cell.length_c   1.000
_cell.angle_alpha   90.00
_cell.angle_beta   90.00
_cell.angle_gamma   90.00
#
_symmetry.space_group_name_H-M   'P 1'
#
loop_
_entity.id
_entity.type
_entity.pdbx_description
1 polymer ?
#
loop_
_entity_poly.entity_id
_entity_poly.type
_entity_poly.pdbx_seq_one_letter_code
_entity_poly.pdbx_strand_id
1 'polypeptide(L)'
;MTVIEAVIGDITAQAVDAVVNAANWTLLGGGGVDGAIHRAAGPQLLAACRELRDTTHRKGLPVGEAVATPGFDLPASWVIHTVGPNRGAGQDDPALLRAAFDNSLRLAKELGCASVALPAVSAGAFGWSIHDVAAAAVTAARTAQNDPGSLELIRFVLISERPLAAFQRRLDLP
;
A
#
# COMPACT_ATOMS: atom_id res chain seq x y z
N MET A 1 10.76 17.11 8.82
CA MET A 1 11.10 15.71 9.22
C MET A 1 9.93 14.80 8.91
N THR A 2 10.19 13.67 8.32
CA THR A 2 9.12 12.72 7.97
C THR A 2 8.70 11.92 9.19
N VAL A 3 7.42 11.96 9.54
CA VAL A 3 6.84 11.19 10.63
C VAL A 3 6.42 9.82 10.10
N ILE A 4 6.74 8.76 10.84
CA ILE A 4 6.26 7.40 10.59
C ILE A 4 5.40 6.99 11.77
N GLU A 5 4.14 6.60 11.51
CA GLU A 5 3.21 6.19 12.57
C GLU A 5 2.36 5.01 12.13
N ALA A 6 1.77 4.34 13.11
CA ALA A 6 0.80 3.26 12.90
C ALA A 6 -0.45 3.54 13.72
N VAL A 7 -1.60 3.38 13.11
CA VAL A 7 -2.91 3.64 13.74
C VAL A 7 -3.92 2.56 13.35
N ILE A 8 -4.94 2.38 14.17
CA ILE A 8 -6.15 1.63 13.77
C ILE A 8 -7.07 2.61 13.06
N GLY A 9 -7.62 2.23 11.92
CA GLY A 9 -8.54 3.09 11.20
C GLY A 9 -9.06 2.47 9.91
N ASP A 10 -9.80 3.27 9.18
CA ASP A 10 -10.31 2.96 7.84
C ASP A 10 -9.43 3.67 6.81
N ILE A 11 -8.76 2.89 5.97
CA ILE A 11 -7.86 3.44 4.96
C ILE A 11 -8.61 4.30 3.93
N THR A 12 -9.89 4.02 3.71
CA THR A 12 -10.72 4.76 2.75
C THR A 12 -11.13 6.14 3.24
N ALA A 13 -10.98 6.40 4.54
CA ALA A 13 -11.36 7.67 5.18
C ALA A 13 -10.15 8.56 5.51
N GLN A 14 -8.94 8.17 5.12
CA GLN A 14 -7.74 8.92 5.44
C GLN A 14 -7.60 10.19 4.60
N ALA A 15 -7.47 11.33 5.29
CA ALA A 15 -7.20 12.63 4.65
C ALA A 15 -5.70 12.77 4.37
N VAL A 16 -5.22 12.04 3.38
CA VAL A 16 -3.81 12.01 2.93
C VAL A 16 -3.76 12.23 1.43
N ASP A 17 -2.58 12.50 0.89
CA ASP A 17 -2.43 12.71 -0.55
C ASP A 17 -2.58 11.42 -1.35
N ALA A 18 -2.08 10.32 -0.82
CA ALA A 18 -2.21 9.01 -1.46
C ALA A 18 -2.55 7.93 -0.45
N VAL A 19 -3.39 6.97 -0.86
CA VAL A 19 -3.60 5.70 -0.17
C VAL A 19 -3.03 4.57 -1.01
N VAL A 20 -2.39 3.61 -0.37
CA VAL A 20 -1.88 2.41 -1.03
C VAL A 20 -2.94 1.33 -0.98
N ASN A 21 -3.21 0.74 -2.13
CA ASN A 21 -4.13 -0.38 -2.30
C ASN A 21 -3.33 -1.70 -2.37
N ALA A 22 -3.74 -2.68 -1.58
CA ALA A 22 -3.25 -4.05 -1.69
C ALA A 22 -4.01 -4.76 -2.80
N ALA A 23 -3.59 -4.53 -4.04
CA ALA A 23 -4.22 -5.06 -5.24
C ALA A 23 -3.78 -6.50 -5.53
N ASN A 24 -4.49 -7.17 -6.42
CA ASN A 24 -3.99 -8.34 -7.10
C ASN A 24 -3.40 -7.96 -8.47
N TRP A 25 -2.74 -8.90 -9.12
CA TRP A 25 -2.04 -8.65 -10.38
C TRP A 25 -2.97 -8.18 -11.51
N THR A 26 -4.26 -8.52 -11.45
CA THR A 26 -5.23 -8.11 -12.48
C THR A 26 -5.59 -6.63 -12.43
N LEU A 27 -5.43 -5.95 -11.30
CA LEU A 27 -5.88 -4.58 -11.03
C LEU A 27 -7.40 -4.39 -11.11
N LEU A 28 -8.17 -5.46 -11.24
CA LEU A 28 -9.61 -5.39 -11.54
C LEU A 28 -10.49 -5.54 -10.29
N GLY A 29 -9.93 -5.28 -9.11
CA GLY A 29 -10.66 -5.37 -7.85
C GLY A 29 -10.57 -6.77 -7.22
N GLY A 30 -11.10 -6.87 -6.02
CA GLY A 30 -11.10 -8.08 -5.22
C GLY A 30 -11.76 -7.86 -3.88
N GLY A 31 -11.39 -8.66 -2.87
CA GLY A 31 -11.87 -8.55 -1.51
C GLY A 31 -10.97 -7.70 -0.62
N GLY A 32 -11.26 -7.70 0.68
CA GLY A 32 -10.45 -7.01 1.69
C GLY A 32 -10.29 -5.51 1.43
N VAL A 33 -9.06 -5.02 1.60
CA VAL A 33 -8.73 -3.60 1.37
C VAL A 33 -9.02 -3.17 -0.06
N ASP A 34 -8.70 -4.00 -1.04
CA ASP A 34 -8.95 -3.73 -2.46
C ASP A 34 -10.45 -3.48 -2.72
N GLY A 35 -11.31 -4.37 -2.24
CA GLY A 35 -12.76 -4.21 -2.36
C GLY A 35 -13.27 -2.95 -1.65
N ALA A 36 -12.76 -2.65 -0.46
CA ALA A 36 -13.15 -1.45 0.30
C ALA A 36 -12.76 -0.16 -0.43
N ILE A 37 -11.55 -0.10 -0.97
CA ILE A 37 -11.08 1.08 -1.73
C ILE A 37 -11.91 1.27 -2.99
N HIS A 38 -12.19 0.20 -3.75
CA HIS A 38 -13.04 0.30 -4.94
C HIS A 38 -14.46 0.78 -4.62
N ARG A 39 -15.06 0.27 -3.54
CA ARG A 39 -16.40 0.72 -3.13
C ARG A 39 -16.43 2.20 -2.75
N ALA A 40 -15.44 2.65 -1.99
CA ALA A 40 -15.37 4.04 -1.53
C ALA A 40 -15.00 5.02 -2.64
N ALA A 41 -14.11 4.63 -3.56
CA ALA A 41 -13.69 5.45 -4.69
C ALA A 41 -14.76 5.59 -5.78
N GLY A 42 -15.68 4.64 -5.85
CA GLY A 42 -16.69 4.59 -6.89
C GLY A 42 -16.21 3.91 -8.19
N PRO A 43 -17.10 3.76 -9.17
CA PRO A 43 -16.86 2.96 -10.38
C PRO A 43 -15.76 3.51 -11.29
N GLN A 44 -15.42 4.79 -11.17
CA GLN A 44 -14.37 5.41 -11.97
C GLN A 44 -12.98 4.79 -11.68
N LEU A 45 -12.74 4.31 -10.45
CA LEU A 45 -11.48 3.66 -10.11
C LEU A 45 -11.29 2.38 -10.93
N LEU A 46 -12.31 1.54 -11.01
CA LEU A 46 -12.26 0.32 -11.82
C LEU A 46 -12.05 0.64 -13.31
N ALA A 47 -12.71 1.68 -13.81
CA ALA A 47 -12.52 2.14 -15.19
C ALA A 47 -11.07 2.56 -15.46
N ALA A 48 -10.45 3.30 -14.54
CA ALA A 48 -9.04 3.68 -14.65
C ALA A 48 -8.10 2.47 -14.61
N CYS A 49 -8.39 1.48 -13.76
CA CYS A 49 -7.62 0.23 -13.71
C CYS A 49 -7.76 -0.58 -15.01
N ARG A 50 -8.94 -0.64 -15.58
CA ARG A 50 -9.16 -1.27 -16.89
C ARG A 50 -8.37 -0.60 -18.00
N GLU A 51 -8.30 0.73 -17.99
CA GLU A 51 -7.48 1.48 -18.94
C GLU A 51 -6.00 1.11 -18.82
N LEU A 52 -5.47 0.99 -17.59
CA LEU A 52 -4.10 0.50 -17.37
C LEU A 52 -3.90 -0.89 -17.97
N ARG A 53 -4.87 -1.81 -17.79
CA ARG A 53 -4.82 -3.16 -18.36
C ARG A 53 -4.92 -3.16 -19.88
N ASP A 54 -5.58 -2.20 -20.47
CA ASP A 54 -5.73 -2.08 -21.92
C ASP A 54 -4.56 -1.38 -22.59
N THR A 55 -3.72 -0.66 -21.84
CA THR A 55 -2.64 0.17 -22.37
C THR A 55 -1.26 -0.27 -21.85
N THR A 56 -0.87 0.20 -20.69
CA THR A 56 0.50 0.07 -20.17
C THR A 56 0.75 -1.23 -19.41
N HIS A 57 -0.30 -1.86 -18.88
CA HIS A 57 -0.21 -3.05 -18.02
C HIS A 57 -1.05 -4.21 -18.59
N ARG A 58 -0.89 -4.53 -19.85
CA ARG A 58 -1.69 -5.54 -20.55
C ARG A 58 -1.59 -6.93 -19.95
N LYS A 59 -0.46 -7.26 -19.33
CA LYS A 59 -0.22 -8.53 -18.64
C LYS A 59 -0.49 -8.47 -17.14
N GLY A 60 -1.00 -7.33 -16.65
CA GLY A 60 -1.20 -7.07 -15.23
C GLY A 60 -0.03 -6.36 -14.58
N LEU A 61 -0.16 -6.10 -13.28
CA LEU A 61 0.89 -5.49 -12.47
C LEU A 61 1.74 -6.61 -11.83
N PRO A 62 3.05 -6.67 -12.13
CA PRO A 62 3.91 -7.68 -11.51
C PRO A 62 3.99 -7.52 -9.99
N VAL A 63 4.22 -8.66 -9.31
CA VAL A 63 4.43 -8.69 -7.85
C VAL A 63 5.59 -7.78 -7.46
N GLY A 64 5.38 -6.96 -6.44
CA GLY A 64 6.37 -6.01 -5.94
C GLY A 64 6.36 -4.65 -6.63
N GLU A 65 5.66 -4.49 -7.73
CA GLU A 65 5.55 -3.21 -8.44
C GLU A 65 4.36 -2.38 -7.96
N ALA A 66 4.34 -1.11 -8.35
CA ALA A 66 3.29 -0.16 -8.00
C ALA A 66 2.93 0.73 -9.18
N VAL A 67 1.64 1.09 -9.27
CA VAL A 67 1.12 2.01 -10.28
C VAL A 67 0.04 2.91 -9.68
N ALA A 68 -0.06 4.16 -10.12
CA ALA A 68 -1.00 5.11 -9.56
C ALA A 68 -2.19 5.36 -10.48
N THR A 69 -3.34 5.60 -9.85
CA THR A 69 -4.54 6.18 -10.45
C THR A 69 -5.02 7.35 -9.60
N PRO A 70 -5.90 8.22 -10.12
CA PRO A 70 -6.61 9.17 -9.26
C PRO A 70 -7.44 8.46 -8.19
N GLY A 71 -7.74 9.18 -7.10
CA GLY A 71 -8.52 8.65 -5.97
C GLY A 71 -10.04 8.76 -6.13
N PHE A 72 -10.51 9.54 -7.10
CA PHE A 72 -11.93 9.78 -7.38
C PHE A 72 -12.71 10.23 -6.13
N ASP A 73 -13.66 9.42 -5.63
CA ASP A 73 -14.49 9.82 -4.48
C ASP A 73 -13.79 9.69 -3.13
N LEU A 74 -12.57 9.18 -3.09
CA LEU A 74 -11.77 9.12 -1.86
C LEU A 74 -11.31 10.52 -1.44
N PRO A 75 -11.07 10.76 -0.12
CA PRO A 75 -10.39 11.98 0.32
C PRO A 75 -8.98 12.11 -0.27
N ALA A 76 -8.30 10.98 -0.51
CA ALA A 76 -6.97 10.96 -1.12
C ALA A 76 -7.03 11.31 -2.60
N SER A 77 -6.06 12.09 -3.09
CA SER A 77 -5.95 12.45 -4.52
C SER A 77 -5.53 11.28 -5.38
N TRP A 78 -4.75 10.34 -4.81
CA TRP A 78 -4.17 9.21 -5.53
C TRP A 78 -4.47 7.89 -4.83
N VAL A 79 -4.62 6.85 -5.64
CA VAL A 79 -4.50 5.46 -5.20
C VAL A 79 -3.23 4.88 -5.81
N ILE A 80 -2.35 4.39 -4.97
CA ILE A 80 -1.15 3.66 -5.38
C ILE A 80 -1.45 2.17 -5.24
N HIS A 81 -1.61 1.49 -6.37
CA HIS A 81 -1.86 0.05 -6.39
C HIS A 81 -0.54 -0.70 -6.35
N THR A 82 -0.39 -1.59 -5.39
CA THR A 82 0.76 -2.49 -5.33
C THR A 82 0.30 -3.94 -5.17
N VAL A 83 1.06 -4.87 -5.72
CA VAL A 83 0.79 -6.30 -5.61
C VAL A 83 1.82 -6.92 -4.68
N GLY A 84 1.41 -7.26 -3.48
CA GLY A 84 2.25 -8.00 -2.56
C GLY A 84 2.36 -9.48 -2.97
N PRO A 85 3.44 -10.18 -2.54
CA PRO A 85 3.57 -11.60 -2.81
C PRO A 85 2.49 -12.40 -2.08
N ASN A 86 2.01 -13.46 -2.74
CA ASN A 86 1.05 -14.41 -2.19
C ASN A 86 1.78 -15.66 -1.73
N ARG A 87 1.98 -15.77 -0.41
CA ARG A 87 2.70 -16.90 0.17
C ARG A 87 1.98 -18.23 -0.08
N GLY A 88 0.64 -18.20 -0.06
CA GLY A 88 -0.19 -19.38 -0.36
C GLY A 88 -0.02 -19.89 -1.79
N ALA A 89 0.43 -19.06 -2.71
CA ALA A 89 0.75 -19.41 -4.10
C ALA A 89 2.25 -19.67 -4.33
N GLY A 90 3.03 -19.82 -3.26
CA GLY A 90 4.46 -20.08 -3.36
C GLY A 90 5.34 -18.85 -3.55
N GLN A 91 4.79 -17.65 -3.44
CA GLN A 91 5.56 -16.40 -3.52
C GLN A 91 6.03 -16.05 -2.10
N ASP A 92 7.12 -16.63 -1.67
CA ASP A 92 7.65 -16.56 -0.31
C ASP A 92 8.96 -15.77 -0.19
N ASP A 93 9.35 -15.06 -1.24
CA ASP A 93 10.56 -14.22 -1.25
C ASP A 93 10.30 -12.90 -0.48
N PRO A 94 11.00 -12.67 0.66
CA PRO A 94 10.85 -11.42 1.41
C PRO A 94 11.22 -10.17 0.62
N ALA A 95 12.08 -10.29 -0.38
CA ALA A 95 12.45 -9.16 -1.24
C ALA A 95 11.27 -8.63 -2.04
N LEU A 96 10.33 -9.49 -2.45
CA LEU A 96 9.10 -9.07 -3.14
C LEU A 96 8.15 -8.33 -2.20
N LEU A 97 8.05 -8.77 -0.94
CA LEU A 97 7.26 -8.08 0.07
C LEU A 97 7.83 -6.68 0.35
N ARG A 98 9.13 -6.59 0.53
CA ARG A 98 9.83 -5.32 0.73
C ARG A 98 9.65 -4.41 -0.48
N ALA A 99 9.78 -4.93 -1.70
CA ALA A 99 9.63 -4.17 -2.94
C ALA A 99 8.25 -3.53 -3.08
N ALA A 100 7.19 -4.21 -2.65
CA ALA A 100 5.84 -3.65 -2.67
C ALA A 100 5.75 -2.34 -1.86
N PHE A 101 6.35 -2.30 -0.68
CA PHE A 101 6.40 -1.09 0.15
C PHE A 101 7.37 -0.05 -0.41
N ASP A 102 8.58 -0.44 -0.80
CA ASP A 102 9.58 0.49 -1.35
C ASP A 102 9.07 1.19 -2.62
N ASN A 103 8.48 0.43 -3.54
CA ASN A 103 7.95 0.97 -4.79
C ASN A 103 6.73 1.87 -4.57
N SER A 104 5.87 1.54 -3.60
CA SER A 104 4.74 2.38 -3.22
C SER A 104 5.20 3.73 -2.68
N LEU A 105 6.18 3.75 -1.79
CA LEU A 105 6.73 4.98 -1.21
C LEU A 105 7.50 5.80 -2.23
N ARG A 106 8.26 5.14 -3.12
CA ARG A 106 8.93 5.82 -4.23
C ARG A 106 7.94 6.52 -5.14
N LEU A 107 6.86 5.84 -5.51
CA LEU A 107 5.83 6.42 -6.36
C LEU A 107 5.11 7.59 -5.69
N ALA A 108 4.85 7.51 -4.39
CA ALA A 108 4.30 8.63 -3.62
C ALA A 108 5.21 9.86 -3.69
N LYS A 109 6.53 9.68 -3.58
CA LYS A 109 7.50 10.77 -3.75
C LYS A 109 7.47 11.34 -5.17
N GLU A 110 7.46 10.48 -6.18
CA GLU A 110 7.40 10.89 -7.60
C GLU A 110 6.15 11.71 -7.91
N LEU A 111 5.03 11.39 -7.25
CA LEU A 111 3.78 12.13 -7.36
C LEU A 111 3.76 13.44 -6.56
N GLY A 112 4.80 13.74 -5.80
CA GLY A 112 4.89 14.93 -4.97
C GLY A 112 4.02 14.88 -3.71
N CYS A 113 3.66 13.70 -3.23
CA CYS A 113 2.82 13.55 -2.04
C CYS A 113 3.55 14.00 -0.78
N ALA A 114 2.85 14.74 0.08
CA ALA A 114 3.32 15.07 1.44
C ALA A 114 2.93 13.98 2.43
N SER A 115 1.84 13.24 2.17
CA SER A 115 1.31 12.22 3.07
C SER A 115 0.85 10.98 2.30
N VAL A 116 1.09 9.81 2.91
CA VAL A 116 0.67 8.53 2.35
C VAL A 116 0.22 7.59 3.46
N ALA A 117 -0.88 6.89 3.22
CA ALA A 117 -1.39 5.85 4.11
C ALA A 117 -1.26 4.47 3.44
N LEU A 118 -0.78 3.49 4.19
CA LEU A 118 -0.53 2.14 3.68
C LEU A 118 -1.18 1.09 4.57
N PRO A 119 -1.77 0.03 3.98
CA PRO A 119 -2.26 -1.13 4.71
C PRO A 119 -1.11 -2.13 4.96
N ALA A 120 -1.41 -3.19 5.71
CA ALA A 120 -0.52 -4.33 5.89
C ALA A 120 -0.57 -5.26 4.66
N VAL A 121 0.09 -4.86 3.58
CA VAL A 121 0.11 -5.60 2.31
C VAL A 121 0.55 -7.05 2.54
N SER A 122 -0.11 -8.01 1.92
CA SER A 122 0.13 -9.46 2.00
C SER A 122 -0.20 -10.14 3.33
N ALA A 123 -0.62 -9.41 4.37
CA ALA A 123 -0.91 -9.98 5.69
C ALA A 123 -2.26 -10.70 5.78
N GLY A 124 -3.19 -10.43 4.88
CA GLY A 124 -4.51 -11.06 4.87
C GLY A 124 -4.50 -12.40 4.15
N ALA A 125 -5.30 -12.51 3.08
CA ALA A 125 -5.46 -13.73 2.30
C ALA A 125 -4.15 -14.25 1.67
N PHE A 126 -3.14 -13.40 1.52
CA PHE A 126 -1.85 -13.79 0.95
C PHE A 126 -0.91 -14.49 1.94
N GLY A 127 -1.31 -14.63 3.20
CA GLY A 127 -0.73 -15.57 4.16
C GLY A 127 0.60 -15.21 4.78
N TRP A 128 1.12 -13.99 4.59
CA TRP A 128 2.34 -13.55 5.28
C TRP A 128 2.04 -13.26 6.75
N SER A 129 2.99 -13.61 7.62
CA SER A 129 2.88 -13.28 9.04
C SER A 129 2.87 -11.77 9.22
N ILE A 130 2.05 -11.27 10.15
CA ILE A 130 1.99 -9.82 10.43
C ILE A 130 3.34 -9.28 10.91
N HIS A 131 4.16 -10.10 11.56
CA HIS A 131 5.50 -9.71 12.01
C HIS A 131 6.46 -9.49 10.84
N ASP A 132 6.41 -10.37 9.82
CA ASP A 132 7.21 -10.22 8.61
C ASP A 132 6.77 -9.01 7.79
N VAL A 133 5.46 -8.79 7.69
CA VAL A 133 4.89 -7.61 7.01
C VAL A 133 5.31 -6.33 7.72
N ALA A 134 5.19 -6.26 9.05
CA ALA A 134 5.61 -5.10 9.83
C ALA A 134 7.11 -4.81 9.66
N ALA A 135 7.94 -5.85 9.66
CA ALA A 135 9.39 -5.69 9.44
C ALA A 135 9.69 -5.08 8.07
N ALA A 136 9.09 -5.60 7.01
CA ALA A 136 9.28 -5.10 5.65
C ALA A 136 8.78 -3.66 5.51
N ALA A 137 7.57 -3.39 6.00
CA ALA A 137 6.92 -2.09 5.91
C ALA A 137 7.68 -1.00 6.65
N VAL A 138 8.05 -1.23 7.89
CA VAL A 138 8.77 -0.25 8.73
C VAL A 138 10.17 -0.01 8.19
N THR A 139 10.86 -1.05 7.72
CA THR A 139 12.18 -0.89 7.11
C THR A 139 12.09 -0.04 5.84
N ALA A 140 11.08 -0.27 4.99
CA ALA A 140 10.85 0.55 3.80
C ALA A 140 10.56 2.01 4.15
N ALA A 141 9.73 2.25 5.18
CA ALA A 141 9.41 3.60 5.65
C ALA A 141 10.65 4.35 6.17
N ARG A 142 11.50 3.67 6.93
CA ARG A 142 12.76 4.26 7.42
C ARG A 142 13.74 4.57 6.29
N THR A 143 13.81 3.71 5.29
CA THR A 143 14.61 3.98 4.08
C THR A 143 14.08 5.22 3.35
N ALA A 144 12.77 5.34 3.19
CA ALA A 144 12.15 6.53 2.61
C ALA A 144 12.39 7.78 3.47
N GLN A 145 12.40 7.65 4.79
CA GLN A 145 12.66 8.76 5.72
C GLN A 145 14.08 9.34 5.56
N ASN A 146 15.05 8.54 5.12
CA ASN A 146 16.41 9.01 4.87
C ASN A 146 16.54 9.84 3.59
N ASP A 147 15.63 9.65 2.64
CA ASP A 147 15.53 10.43 1.41
C ASP A 147 14.06 10.68 1.11
N PRO A 148 13.39 11.55 1.89
CA PRO A 148 11.94 11.63 1.88
C PRO A 148 11.33 12.37 0.69
N GLY A 149 12.11 13.19 -0.04
CA GLY A 149 11.55 14.07 -1.05
C GLY A 149 10.51 14.99 -0.43
N SER A 150 9.27 14.93 -0.92
CA SER A 150 8.12 15.69 -0.41
C SER A 150 7.41 15.05 0.79
N LEU A 151 7.73 13.80 1.15
CA LEU A 151 7.01 13.07 2.19
C LEU A 151 7.27 13.64 3.59
N GLU A 152 6.19 14.02 4.27
CA GLU A 152 6.17 14.49 5.65
C GLU A 152 5.52 13.48 6.58
N LEU A 153 4.62 12.63 6.06
CA LEU A 153 3.88 11.63 6.82
C LEU A 153 3.78 10.30 6.07
N ILE A 154 4.20 9.23 6.73
CA ILE A 154 3.96 7.84 6.34
C ILE A 154 3.14 7.20 7.44
N ARG A 155 1.88 6.86 7.13
CA ARG A 155 0.94 6.30 8.12
C ARG A 155 0.53 4.89 7.71
N PHE A 156 0.83 3.92 8.58
CA PHE A 156 0.28 2.58 8.44
C PHE A 156 -1.09 2.53 9.10
N VAL A 157 -2.10 2.09 8.34
CA VAL A 157 -3.49 2.00 8.81
C VAL A 157 -3.87 0.54 8.94
N LEU A 158 -4.02 0.10 10.19
CA LEU A 158 -4.27 -1.29 10.55
C LEU A 158 -5.74 -1.48 10.94
N ILE A 159 -6.21 -2.71 10.83
CA ILE A 159 -7.65 -3.03 11.02
C ILE A 159 -8.00 -3.41 12.47
N SER A 160 -7.01 -3.69 13.32
CA SER A 160 -7.24 -4.14 14.69
C SER A 160 -5.99 -4.02 15.56
N GLU A 161 -6.13 -4.35 16.84
CA GLU A 161 -5.07 -4.25 17.84
C GLU A 161 -3.87 -5.17 17.56
N ARG A 162 -4.10 -6.38 17.06
CA ARG A 162 -3.01 -7.35 16.83
C ARG A 162 -2.02 -6.87 15.77
N PRO A 163 -2.44 -6.49 14.55
CA PRO A 163 -1.52 -5.90 13.57
C PRO A 163 -0.92 -4.58 14.06
N LEU A 164 -1.68 -3.72 14.76
CA LEU A 164 -1.14 -2.49 15.32
C LEU A 164 0.02 -2.79 16.27
N ALA A 165 -0.14 -3.76 17.19
CA ALA A 165 0.89 -4.14 18.13
C ALA A 165 2.18 -4.60 17.44
N ALA A 166 2.05 -5.37 16.34
CA ALA A 166 3.20 -5.82 15.55
C ALA A 166 3.95 -4.64 14.90
N PHE A 167 3.22 -3.69 14.32
CA PHE A 167 3.82 -2.49 13.73
C PHE A 167 4.47 -1.60 14.80
N GLN A 168 3.77 -1.36 15.91
CA GLN A 168 4.31 -0.56 17.04
C GLN A 168 5.60 -1.15 17.59
N ARG A 169 5.62 -2.46 17.78
CA ARG A 169 6.82 -3.18 18.26
C ARG A 169 7.99 -2.99 17.31
N ARG A 170 7.73 -3.02 16.01
CA ARG A 170 8.77 -2.82 15.02
C ARG A 170 9.24 -1.36 14.95
N LEU A 171 8.32 -0.40 15.11
CA LEU A 171 8.64 1.03 15.16
C LEU A 171 9.48 1.38 16.40
N ASP A 172 9.31 0.67 17.52
CA ASP A 172 10.05 0.90 18.75
C ASP A 172 11.49 0.36 18.69
N LEU A 173 11.81 -0.51 17.73
CA LEU A 173 13.17 -0.99 17.52
C LEU A 173 14.03 0.08 16.83
N PRO A 174 15.33 0.18 17.19
CA PRO A 174 16.25 1.12 16.55
C PRO A 174 16.56 0.77 15.10
#